data_100709ef64149412c62353ed8c7abef5
#
_entry.id   100709ef64149412c62353ed8c7abef5
#
_cell.length_a   1.000
_cell.length_b   1.000
_cell.length_c   1.000
_cell.angle_alpha   90.00
_cell.angle_beta   90.00
_cell.angle_gamma   90.00
#
_symmetry.space_group_name_H-M   'P 1'
#
loop_
_entity.id
_entity.type
_entity.pdbx_description
1 polymer ?
#
loop_
_entity_poly.entity_id
_entity_poly.type
_entity_poly.pdbx_seq_one_letter_code
_entity_poly.pdbx_strand_id
1 'polypeptide(L)'
;MKQHNRDKSILQHMIEHCEKIQKALDRFGDDFETFKNDDVLRDAVSMNLQQIGELAKKFSDEFLNATRPEMNWRAITGMRNLFAHDYGAMDIERIWETAVNDIPTLSEYCKSKLESGIFD
;
A
#
# COMPACT_ATOMS: atom_id res chain seq x y z
N MET A 1 24.92 -1.95 5.29
CA MET A 1 24.74 -0.54 5.02
C MET A 1 23.39 -0.09 5.51
N LYS A 2 23.37 1.05 6.19
CA LYS A 2 22.14 1.57 6.82
C LYS A 2 20.99 1.75 5.83
N GLN A 3 21.24 2.35 4.67
CA GLN A 3 20.19 2.62 3.71
C GLN A 3 19.63 1.33 3.09
N HIS A 4 20.51 0.38 2.83
CA HIS A 4 20.11 -0.92 2.30
C HIS A 4 19.18 -1.65 3.26
N ASN A 5 19.53 -1.66 4.57
CA ASN A 5 18.69 -2.26 5.61
C ASN A 5 17.38 -1.51 5.78
N ARG A 6 17.41 -0.20 5.58
CA ARG A 6 16.20 0.63 5.65
C ARG A 6 15.23 0.26 4.53
N ASP A 7 15.72 0.13 3.29
CA ASP A 7 14.86 -0.24 2.17
C ASP A 7 14.22 -1.60 2.40
N LYS A 8 14.99 -2.56 2.92
CA LYS A 8 14.48 -3.89 3.26
C LYS A 8 13.37 -3.79 4.30
N SER A 9 13.59 -3.01 5.36
CA SER A 9 12.62 -2.81 6.42
C SER A 9 11.34 -2.16 5.89
N ILE A 10 11.47 -1.20 4.99
CA ILE A 10 10.30 -0.55 4.37
C ILE A 10 9.44 -1.56 3.63
N LEU A 11 10.06 -2.44 2.85
CA LEU A 11 9.31 -3.49 2.13
C LEU A 11 8.59 -4.41 3.11
N GLN A 12 9.24 -4.78 4.21
CA GLN A 12 8.65 -5.65 5.24
C GLN A 12 7.42 -4.97 5.87
N HIS A 13 7.53 -3.70 6.20
CA HIS A 13 6.39 -2.94 6.77
C HIS A 13 5.27 -2.74 5.75
N MET A 14 5.60 -2.55 4.48
CA MET A 14 4.58 -2.47 3.44
C MET A 14 3.75 -3.74 3.36
N ILE A 15 4.41 -4.89 3.44
CA ILE A 15 3.72 -6.18 3.43
C ILE A 15 2.75 -6.26 4.61
N GLU A 16 3.20 -5.85 5.80
CA GLU A 16 2.34 -5.85 6.99
C GLU A 16 1.07 -5.02 6.78
N HIS A 17 1.20 -3.84 6.20
CA HIS A 17 0.04 -2.98 5.93
C HIS A 17 -0.86 -3.57 4.85
N CYS A 18 -0.30 -4.17 3.82
CA CYS A 18 -1.09 -4.87 2.80
C CYS A 18 -1.89 -6.01 3.42
N GLU A 19 -1.28 -6.77 4.32
CA GLU A 19 -1.94 -7.87 5.01
C GLU A 19 -3.06 -7.37 5.93
N LYS A 20 -2.86 -6.23 6.60
CA LYS A 20 -3.91 -5.63 7.43
C LYS A 20 -5.12 -5.21 6.60
N ILE A 21 -4.88 -4.66 5.42
CA ILE A 21 -5.97 -4.30 4.50
C ILE A 21 -6.75 -5.55 4.10
N GLN A 22 -6.05 -6.60 3.68
CA GLN A 22 -6.69 -7.83 3.27
C GLN A 22 -7.48 -8.47 4.41
N LYS A 23 -6.90 -8.45 5.61
CA LYS A 23 -7.55 -8.98 6.81
C LYS A 23 -8.83 -8.21 7.14
N ALA A 24 -8.81 -6.89 7.00
CA ALA A 24 -9.99 -6.07 7.25
C ALA A 24 -11.09 -6.39 6.25
N LEU A 25 -10.75 -6.51 4.97
CA LEU A 25 -11.73 -6.87 3.94
C LEU A 25 -12.31 -8.25 4.19
N ASP A 26 -11.46 -9.22 4.54
CA ASP A 26 -11.91 -10.59 4.81
C ASP A 26 -12.85 -10.65 6.01
N ARG A 27 -12.59 -9.82 7.02
CA ARG A 27 -13.37 -9.83 8.26
C ARG A 27 -14.71 -9.12 8.12
N PHE A 28 -14.74 -7.99 7.42
CA PHE A 28 -15.91 -7.11 7.41
C PHE A 28 -16.74 -7.17 6.13
N GLY A 29 -16.33 -7.97 5.17
CA GLY A 29 -17.03 -8.10 3.91
C GLY A 29 -16.22 -7.57 2.75
N ASP A 30 -16.02 -8.41 1.75
CA ASP A 30 -15.17 -8.12 0.61
C ASP A 30 -16.04 -7.78 -0.61
N ASP A 31 -16.94 -6.80 -0.43
CA ASP A 31 -17.76 -6.28 -1.52
C ASP A 31 -17.94 -4.78 -1.37
N PHE A 32 -18.14 -4.12 -2.49
CA PHE A 32 -18.18 -2.65 -2.52
C PHE A 32 -19.32 -2.07 -1.70
N GLU A 33 -20.49 -2.70 -1.72
CA GLU A 33 -21.64 -2.19 -0.95
C GLU A 33 -21.35 -2.16 0.54
N THR A 34 -20.74 -3.22 1.06
CA THR A 34 -20.33 -3.27 2.46
C THR A 34 -19.29 -2.20 2.75
N PHE A 35 -18.28 -2.10 1.89
CA PHE A 35 -17.22 -1.11 2.04
C PHE A 35 -17.78 0.32 2.04
N LYS A 36 -18.68 0.59 1.11
CA LYS A 36 -19.29 1.91 0.96
C LYS A 36 -20.08 2.33 2.19
N ASN A 37 -20.73 1.39 2.87
CA ASN A 37 -21.62 1.65 3.98
C ASN A 37 -21.00 1.46 5.36
N ASP A 38 -19.75 1.01 5.44
CA ASP A 38 -19.06 0.75 6.70
C ASP A 38 -17.88 1.71 6.87
N ASP A 39 -18.09 2.78 7.66
CA ASP A 39 -17.07 3.79 7.87
C ASP A 39 -15.88 3.26 8.67
N VAL A 40 -16.10 2.28 9.56
CA VAL A 40 -15.00 1.67 10.31
C VAL A 40 -14.08 0.90 9.38
N LEU A 41 -14.65 0.13 8.47
CA LEU A 41 -13.88 -0.60 7.45
C LEU A 41 -13.12 0.37 6.54
N ARG A 42 -13.81 1.40 6.04
CA ARG A 42 -13.16 2.40 5.18
C ARG A 42 -11.98 3.07 5.89
N ASP A 43 -12.17 3.45 7.15
CA ASP A 43 -11.12 4.12 7.91
C ASP A 43 -9.92 3.20 8.13
N ALA A 44 -10.16 1.93 8.43
CA ALA A 44 -9.09 0.95 8.62
C ALA A 44 -8.27 0.75 7.34
N VAL A 45 -8.96 0.56 6.22
CA VAL A 45 -8.31 0.39 4.92
C VAL A 45 -7.53 1.64 4.55
N SER A 46 -8.17 2.79 4.68
CA SER A 46 -7.59 4.07 4.28
C SER A 46 -6.36 4.43 5.11
N MET A 47 -6.39 4.18 6.43
CA MET A 47 -5.24 4.43 7.29
C MET A 47 -4.02 3.62 6.83
N ASN A 48 -4.24 2.35 6.49
CA ASN A 48 -3.15 1.50 6.03
C ASN A 48 -2.62 1.94 4.66
N LEU A 49 -3.50 2.40 3.76
CA LEU A 49 -3.06 2.96 2.47
C LEU A 49 -2.19 4.19 2.67
N GLN A 50 -2.57 5.06 3.60
CA GLN A 50 -1.79 6.24 3.94
C GLN A 50 -0.40 5.85 4.43
N GLN A 51 -0.32 4.86 5.31
CA GLN A 51 0.96 4.38 5.84
C GLN A 51 1.85 3.81 4.73
N ILE A 52 1.27 3.08 3.79
CA ILE A 52 2.01 2.55 2.65
C ILE A 52 2.61 3.70 1.82
N GLY A 53 1.83 4.74 1.56
CA GLY A 53 2.31 5.91 0.83
C GLY A 53 3.45 6.63 1.56
N GLU A 54 3.34 6.76 2.87
CA GLU A 54 4.39 7.38 3.68
C GLU A 54 5.67 6.56 3.67
N LEU A 55 5.55 5.23 3.72
CA LEU A 55 6.70 4.34 3.64
C LEU A 55 7.43 4.47 2.31
N ALA A 56 6.68 4.53 1.22
CA ALA A 56 7.27 4.64 -0.12
C ALA A 56 8.15 5.88 -0.27
N LYS A 57 7.82 6.96 0.41
CA LYS A 57 8.60 8.19 0.39
C LYS A 57 9.97 8.03 1.03
N LYS A 58 10.17 7.02 1.83
CA LYS A 58 11.39 6.84 2.61
C LYS A 58 12.42 5.93 1.92
N PHE A 59 12.09 5.34 0.77
CA PHE A 59 13.05 4.55 0.02
C PHE A 59 14.23 5.41 -0.41
N SER A 60 15.40 4.80 -0.49
CA SER A 60 16.58 5.48 -1.03
C SER A 60 16.39 5.77 -2.52
N ASP A 61 17.06 6.81 -3.01
CA ASP A 61 17.06 7.11 -4.44
C ASP A 61 17.63 5.95 -5.24
N GLU A 62 18.62 5.26 -4.70
CA GLU A 62 19.22 4.10 -5.33
C GLU A 62 18.17 2.99 -5.57
N PHE A 63 17.38 2.68 -4.53
CA PHE A 63 16.34 1.67 -4.64
C PHE A 63 15.25 2.10 -5.64
N LEU A 64 14.80 3.34 -5.53
CA LEU A 64 13.77 3.87 -6.43
C LEU A 64 14.22 3.82 -7.89
N ASN A 65 15.46 4.23 -8.16
CA ASN A 65 15.99 4.23 -9.52
C ASN A 65 16.13 2.81 -10.07
N ALA A 66 16.57 1.87 -9.23
CA ALA A 66 16.75 0.48 -9.64
C ALA A 66 15.43 -0.22 -9.92
N THR A 67 14.35 0.16 -9.23
CA THR A 67 13.06 -0.52 -9.32
C THR A 67 11.99 0.26 -10.07
N ARG A 68 12.30 1.45 -10.55
CA ARG A 68 11.35 2.28 -11.30
C ARG A 68 10.71 1.57 -12.49
N PRO A 69 11.44 0.76 -13.28
CA PRO A 69 10.81 0.03 -14.38
C PRO A 69 9.82 -1.04 -13.93
N GLU A 70 9.89 -1.46 -12.69
CA GLU A 70 9.08 -2.56 -12.15
C GLU A 70 7.85 -2.09 -11.40
N MET A 71 7.93 -0.92 -10.76
CA MET A 71 6.85 -0.44 -9.89
C MET A 71 6.69 1.07 -10.01
N ASN A 72 5.46 1.52 -10.13
CA ASN A 72 5.13 2.94 -10.16
C ASN A 72 5.10 3.49 -8.73
N TRP A 73 6.27 3.81 -8.19
CA TRP A 73 6.40 4.32 -6.83
C TRP A 73 5.70 5.67 -6.64
N ARG A 74 5.58 6.46 -7.70
CA ARG A 74 4.86 7.72 -7.63
C ARG A 74 3.39 7.50 -7.28
N ALA A 75 2.78 6.51 -7.90
CA ALA A 75 1.38 6.15 -7.62
C ALA A 75 1.24 5.63 -6.19
N ILE A 76 2.21 4.80 -5.73
CA ILE A 76 2.20 4.27 -4.38
C ILE A 76 2.33 5.39 -3.35
N THR A 77 3.27 6.31 -3.55
CA THR A 77 3.42 7.48 -2.68
C THR A 77 2.14 8.31 -2.64
N GLY A 78 1.46 8.41 -3.78
CA GLY A 78 0.20 9.15 -3.88
C GLY A 78 -0.93 8.61 -3.03
N MET A 79 -0.85 7.35 -2.58
CA MET A 79 -1.88 6.76 -1.74
C MET A 79 -2.08 7.52 -0.43
N ARG A 80 -1.04 8.20 0.07
CA ARG A 80 -1.15 9.00 1.28
C ARG A 80 -2.14 10.16 1.14
N ASN A 81 -2.41 10.59 -0.09
CA ASN A 81 -3.29 11.72 -0.36
C ASN A 81 -4.76 11.32 -0.50
N LEU A 82 -5.07 10.04 -0.45
CA LEU A 82 -6.45 9.58 -0.54
C LEU A 82 -7.33 10.09 0.61
N PHE A 83 -6.70 10.56 1.70
CA PHE A 83 -7.40 11.11 2.85
C PHE A 83 -7.40 12.62 2.94
N ALA A 84 -6.64 13.30 2.10
CA ALA A 84 -6.41 14.73 2.26
C ALA A 84 -7.64 15.58 2.03
N HIS A 85 -8.71 14.98 1.50
CA HIS A 85 -9.95 15.69 1.14
C HIS A 85 -11.15 14.96 1.69
N ASP A 86 -12.26 15.68 1.85
CA ASP A 86 -13.52 15.07 2.25
C ASP A 86 -13.93 14.02 1.23
N TYR A 87 -14.40 12.88 1.72
CA TYR A 87 -14.79 11.80 0.85
C TYR A 87 -16.06 12.12 0.09
N GLY A 88 -15.98 12.13 -1.24
CA GLY A 88 -17.15 12.00 -2.09
C GLY A 88 -17.29 10.53 -2.49
N ALA A 89 -18.40 10.19 -3.13
CA ALA A 89 -18.65 8.81 -3.58
C ALA A 89 -17.55 8.29 -4.50
N MET A 90 -16.99 9.17 -5.32
CA MET A 90 -15.90 8.83 -6.25
C MET A 90 -14.63 8.43 -5.51
N ASP A 91 -14.34 9.11 -4.40
CA ASP A 91 -13.14 8.82 -3.63
C ASP A 91 -13.25 7.47 -2.91
N ILE A 92 -14.45 7.13 -2.44
CA ILE A 92 -14.70 5.83 -1.80
C ILE A 92 -14.47 4.70 -2.80
N GLU A 93 -14.97 4.86 -4.01
CA GLU A 93 -14.78 3.88 -5.08
C GLU A 93 -13.29 3.71 -5.42
N ARG A 94 -12.57 4.82 -5.48
CA ARG A 94 -11.14 4.82 -5.77
C ARG A 94 -10.36 4.11 -4.68
N ILE A 95 -10.68 4.36 -3.42
CA ILE A 95 -10.06 3.67 -2.28
C ILE A 95 -10.32 2.17 -2.38
N TRP A 96 -11.56 1.79 -2.69
CA TRP A 96 -11.93 0.39 -2.86
C TRP A 96 -11.11 -0.28 -3.96
N GLU A 97 -11.06 0.33 -5.13
CA GLU A 97 -10.32 -0.21 -6.27
C GLU A 97 -8.83 -0.37 -5.95
N THR A 98 -8.25 0.61 -5.27
CA THR A 98 -6.86 0.54 -4.84
C THR A 98 -6.66 -0.64 -3.91
N ALA A 99 -7.54 -0.81 -2.94
CA ALA A 99 -7.43 -1.88 -1.94
C ALA A 99 -7.56 -3.27 -2.56
N VAL A 100 -8.47 -3.45 -3.51
CA VAL A 100 -8.74 -4.79 -4.06
C VAL A 100 -7.87 -5.14 -5.27
N ASN A 101 -7.36 -4.14 -5.99
CA ASN A 101 -6.57 -4.37 -7.20
C ASN A 101 -5.09 -4.10 -7.00
N ASP A 102 -4.74 -2.92 -6.46
CA ASP A 102 -3.34 -2.51 -6.39
C ASP A 102 -2.60 -3.11 -5.21
N ILE A 103 -3.27 -3.29 -4.09
CA ILE A 103 -2.63 -3.79 -2.87
C ILE A 103 -2.16 -5.23 -2.99
N PRO A 104 -2.94 -6.18 -3.54
CA PRO A 104 -2.42 -7.53 -3.75
C PRO A 104 -1.19 -7.56 -4.66
N THR A 105 -1.19 -6.75 -5.72
CA THR A 105 -0.06 -6.64 -6.63
C THR A 105 1.19 -6.10 -5.92
N LEU A 106 1.00 -5.06 -5.12
CA LEU A 106 2.10 -4.47 -4.35
C LEU A 106 2.66 -5.47 -3.35
N SER A 107 1.79 -6.19 -2.64
CA SER A 107 2.20 -7.20 -1.66
C SER A 107 3.07 -8.27 -2.32
N GLU A 108 2.63 -8.80 -3.45
CA GLU A 108 3.40 -9.81 -4.19
C GLU A 108 4.74 -9.27 -4.66
N TYR A 109 4.74 -8.03 -5.14
CA TYR A 109 5.98 -7.39 -5.57
C TYR A 109 6.98 -7.28 -4.42
N CYS A 110 6.53 -6.79 -3.27
CA CYS A 110 7.40 -6.63 -2.10
C CYS A 110 7.99 -7.97 -1.65
N LYS A 111 7.16 -9.01 -1.60
CA LYS A 111 7.62 -10.36 -1.23
C LYS A 111 8.64 -10.87 -2.21
N SER A 112 8.38 -10.73 -3.50
CA SER A 112 9.28 -11.15 -4.56
C SER A 112 10.62 -10.42 -4.47
N LYS A 113 10.59 -9.13 -4.19
CA LYS A 113 11.81 -8.34 -4.09
C LYS A 113 12.66 -8.76 -2.89
N LEU A 114 12.01 -9.07 -1.76
CA LEU A 114 12.73 -9.57 -0.58
C LEU A 114 13.39 -10.93 -0.86
N GLU A 115 12.73 -11.78 -1.65
CA GLU A 115 13.23 -13.11 -1.99
C GLU A 115 14.29 -13.10 -3.10
N SER A 116 14.43 -11.97 -3.80
CA SER A 116 15.31 -11.88 -4.98
C SER A 116 16.80 -11.84 -4.65
N GLY A 117 17.17 -11.64 -3.39
CA GLY A 117 18.56 -11.51 -3.01
C GLY A 117 19.13 -10.11 -3.18
N ILE A 118 18.29 -9.13 -3.52
CA ILE A 118 18.76 -7.76 -3.74
C ILE A 118 19.39 -7.15 -2.47
N PHE A 119 19.03 -7.67 -1.30
CA PHE A 119 19.55 -7.20 -0.02
C PHE A 119 20.62 -8.10 0.59
N ASP A 120 21.03 -9.11 -0.11
CA ASP A 120 22.03 -10.08 0.40
C ASP A 120 23.48 -9.63 0.16
#